data_d4f147ec629bcf700891f037f7e4d321
#
_entry.id   d4f147ec629bcf700891f037f7e4d321
#
_cell.length_a   1.000
_cell.length_b   1.000
_cell.length_c   1.000
_cell.angle_alpha   90.00
_cell.angle_beta   90.00
_cell.angle_gamma   90.00
#
_symmetry.space_group_name_H-M   'P 1'
#
loop_
_entity.id
_entity.type
_entity.pdbx_description
1 polymer ?
#
loop_
_entity_poly.entity_id
_entity_poly.type
_entity_poly.pdbx_seq_one_letter_code
_entity_poly.pdbx_strand_id
1 'polypeptide(L)'
;MPFSQQRLVRSPTGADLNLLVRHADGPPRAVIHINHGLAEHAARYARFADFLAERGFHIYVHDHRGHGATKAPDAPLGKFADKNGPSKVIADVDAIHDLIASECPNLPVILFGHSMGASVALNYLLAHSPRVHAAAIWNGNFSQGLLGQAALGILAWERMRLGSDVPSRLLPKLTFRAWGKAVPNHRTLFDWLSRDEAEVAKYIADPLCGWDASISMWRDVVSMALNGGKDAGFAGIRRDLPVAIVGGEKDSASDYGKGITNLANRMRKMDFSNLVSKVYADTRHESLNEVNRDIIMDDFAAWADGVLKG
;
A
#
# COMPACT_ATOMS: atom_id res chain seq x y z
N MET A 1 16.95 -8.30 15.26
CA MET A 1 16.22 -8.09 14.01
C MET A 1 14.89 -7.44 14.39
N PRO A 2 14.40 -6.44 13.66
CA PRO A 2 13.18 -5.74 14.04
C PRO A 2 11.93 -6.65 13.99
N PHE A 3 11.90 -7.65 13.12
CA PHE A 3 10.82 -8.64 13.09
C PHE A 3 11.19 -9.88 13.92
N SER A 4 10.20 -10.36 14.69
CA SER A 4 10.37 -11.54 15.57
C SER A 4 10.33 -12.86 14.78
N GLN A 5 9.70 -12.86 13.60
CA GLN A 5 9.59 -14.03 12.73
C GLN A 5 9.66 -13.66 11.25
N GLN A 6 10.25 -14.54 10.47
CA GLN A 6 10.17 -14.56 9.01
C GLN A 6 9.82 -15.97 8.58
N ARG A 7 8.79 -16.13 7.74
CA ARG A 7 8.34 -17.43 7.25
C ARG A 7 7.65 -17.34 5.90
N LEU A 8 7.55 -18.47 5.22
CA LEU A 8 6.78 -18.57 4.00
C LEU A 8 5.35 -19.02 4.31
N VAL A 9 4.38 -18.38 3.67
CA VAL A 9 2.96 -18.72 3.75
C VAL A 9 2.47 -19.14 2.38
N ARG A 10 1.98 -20.37 2.25
CA ARG A 10 1.45 -20.87 0.99
C ARG A 10 0.10 -20.25 0.71
N SER A 11 -0.01 -19.50 -0.37
CA SER A 11 -1.27 -18.95 -0.87
C SER A 11 -2.00 -19.94 -1.79
N PRO A 12 -3.35 -19.95 -1.82
CA PRO A 12 -4.13 -20.68 -2.81
C PRO A 12 -3.81 -20.31 -4.27
N THR A 13 -3.22 -19.15 -4.50
CA THR A 13 -2.75 -18.70 -5.82
C THR A 13 -1.50 -19.41 -6.32
N GLY A 14 -0.87 -20.24 -5.48
CA GLY A 14 0.39 -20.91 -5.75
C GLY A 14 1.64 -20.11 -5.38
N ALA A 15 1.48 -18.94 -4.73
CA ALA A 15 2.60 -18.17 -4.22
C ALA A 15 3.06 -18.69 -2.85
N ASP A 16 4.37 -18.64 -2.60
CA ASP A 16 4.99 -18.75 -1.28
C ASP A 16 5.31 -17.33 -0.82
N LEU A 17 4.39 -16.76 -0.02
CA LEU A 17 4.47 -15.38 0.45
C LEU A 17 5.52 -15.27 1.55
N ASN A 18 6.51 -14.39 1.39
CA ASN A 18 7.45 -14.06 2.45
C ASN A 18 6.74 -13.14 3.46
N LEU A 19 6.42 -13.69 4.63
CA LEU A 19 5.75 -12.99 5.71
C LEU A 19 6.76 -12.64 6.80
N LEU A 20 6.76 -11.38 7.21
CA LEU A 20 7.45 -10.85 8.37
C LEU A 20 6.43 -10.56 9.47
N VAL A 21 6.69 -11.01 10.69
CA VAL A 21 5.83 -10.78 11.85
C VAL A 21 6.63 -10.10 12.96
N ARG A 22 6.05 -9.05 13.56
CA ARG A 22 6.52 -8.44 14.80
C ARG A 22 5.41 -8.56 15.83
N HIS A 23 5.64 -9.39 16.85
CA HIS A 23 4.69 -9.53 17.95
C HIS A 23 4.72 -8.30 18.86
N ALA A 24 3.60 -7.99 19.49
CA ALA A 24 3.52 -6.98 20.54
C ALA A 24 4.45 -7.31 21.71
N ASP A 25 5.01 -6.29 22.34
CA ASP A 25 5.92 -6.46 23.50
C ASP A 25 5.18 -6.78 24.80
N GLY A 26 3.85 -6.80 24.79
CA GLY A 26 2.97 -7.14 25.90
C GLY A 26 1.71 -7.83 25.40
N PRO A 27 0.62 -7.85 26.21
CA PRO A 27 -0.67 -8.39 25.78
C PRO A 27 -1.14 -7.74 24.49
N PRO A 28 -1.44 -8.52 23.42
CA PRO A 28 -1.83 -7.96 22.15
C PRO A 28 -3.27 -7.38 22.21
N ARG A 29 -3.47 -6.24 21.53
CA ARG A 29 -4.74 -5.51 21.49
C ARG A 29 -5.43 -5.62 20.13
N ALA A 30 -4.62 -5.70 19.06
CA ALA A 30 -5.09 -5.86 17.69
C ALA A 30 -3.94 -6.35 16.80
N VAL A 31 -4.30 -6.73 15.58
CA VAL A 31 -3.36 -7.03 14.50
C VAL A 31 -3.40 -5.93 13.46
N ILE A 32 -2.25 -5.46 13.00
CA ILE A 32 -2.11 -4.57 11.87
C ILE A 32 -1.50 -5.35 10.71
N HIS A 33 -2.26 -5.49 9.62
CA HIS A 33 -1.79 -6.11 8.39
C HIS A 33 -1.36 -5.03 7.40
N ILE A 34 -0.07 -4.95 7.09
CA ILE A 34 0.54 -3.92 6.27
C ILE A 34 0.71 -4.43 4.82
N ASN A 35 0.26 -3.62 3.86
CA ASN A 35 0.44 -3.80 2.43
C ASN A 35 1.38 -2.71 1.91
N HIS A 36 2.56 -3.10 1.44
CA HIS A 36 3.63 -2.20 0.98
C HIS A 36 3.38 -1.64 -0.43
N GLY A 37 4.16 -0.63 -0.83
CA GLY A 37 4.07 0.05 -2.13
C GLY A 37 4.73 -0.70 -3.30
N LEU A 38 4.70 -0.08 -4.48
CA LEU A 38 5.34 -0.60 -5.70
C LEU A 38 6.86 -0.42 -5.63
N ALA A 39 7.58 -1.43 -6.06
CA ALA A 39 9.06 -1.44 -6.10
C ALA A 39 9.71 -1.17 -4.75
N GLU A 40 9.13 -1.75 -3.71
CA GLU A 40 9.66 -1.84 -2.36
C GLU A 40 9.29 -3.20 -1.74
N HIS A 41 9.52 -3.42 -0.44
CA HIS A 41 9.25 -4.70 0.21
C HIS A 41 8.93 -4.54 1.71
N ALA A 42 8.41 -5.61 2.31
CA ALA A 42 7.91 -5.66 3.69
C ALA A 42 8.92 -5.19 4.76
N ALA A 43 10.21 -5.50 4.61
CA ALA A 43 11.20 -5.17 5.63
C ALA A 43 11.43 -3.65 5.83
N ARG A 44 11.00 -2.81 4.88
CA ARG A 44 11.07 -1.35 5.02
C ARG A 44 10.13 -0.79 6.08
N TYR A 45 9.15 -1.57 6.51
CA TYR A 45 8.20 -1.20 7.58
C TYR A 45 8.69 -1.53 8.99
N ALA A 46 9.95 -1.96 9.14
CA ALA A 46 10.53 -2.40 10.41
C ALA A 46 10.40 -1.38 11.54
N ARG A 47 10.75 -0.10 11.28
CA ARG A 47 10.61 0.99 12.26
C ARG A 47 9.17 1.17 12.72
N PHE A 48 8.24 1.18 11.79
CA PHE A 48 6.82 1.32 12.10
C PHE A 48 6.29 0.09 12.84
N ALA A 49 6.76 -1.11 12.49
CA ALA A 49 6.40 -2.35 13.18
C ALA A 49 6.88 -2.35 14.64
N ASP A 50 8.13 -1.93 14.91
CA ASP A 50 8.65 -1.82 16.27
C ASP A 50 7.87 -0.78 17.09
N PHE A 51 7.64 0.41 16.54
CA PHE A 51 6.87 1.47 17.18
C PHE A 51 5.45 1.00 17.58
N LEU A 52 4.79 0.22 16.74
CA LEU A 52 3.45 -0.30 17.01
C LEU A 52 3.47 -1.49 17.98
N ALA A 53 4.50 -2.34 17.93
CA ALA A 53 4.65 -3.48 18.82
C ALA A 53 4.82 -3.04 20.28
N GLU A 54 5.57 -1.96 20.53
CA GLU A 54 5.69 -1.30 21.84
C GLU A 54 4.34 -0.80 22.40
N ARG A 55 3.35 -0.61 21.51
CA ARG A 55 1.99 -0.14 21.83
C ARG A 55 0.94 -1.24 21.85
N GLY A 56 1.36 -2.51 21.81
CA GLY A 56 0.48 -3.67 21.95
C GLY A 56 -0.17 -4.12 20.64
N PHE A 57 0.40 -3.82 19.48
CA PHE A 57 -0.08 -4.34 18.22
C PHE A 57 0.80 -5.50 17.73
N HIS A 58 0.18 -6.56 17.20
CA HIS A 58 0.87 -7.52 16.34
C HIS A 58 0.92 -6.97 14.92
N ILE A 59 2.08 -7.04 14.29
CA ILE A 59 2.28 -6.56 12.93
C ILE A 59 2.56 -7.74 12.02
N TYR A 60 1.76 -7.85 10.95
CA TYR A 60 1.94 -8.79 9.86
C TYR A 60 2.18 -7.99 8.58
N VAL A 61 3.29 -8.23 7.92
CA VAL A 61 3.60 -7.60 6.63
C VAL A 61 4.23 -8.63 5.71
N HIS A 62 3.65 -8.82 4.53
CA HIS A 62 4.18 -9.77 3.56
C HIS A 62 4.69 -9.04 2.32
N ASP A 63 5.68 -9.62 1.65
CA ASP A 63 6.04 -9.18 0.32
C ASP A 63 4.94 -9.59 -0.67
N HIS A 64 4.37 -8.64 -1.38
CA HIS A 64 3.43 -8.95 -2.46
C HIS A 64 4.10 -9.80 -3.53
N ARG A 65 3.32 -10.62 -4.25
CA ARG A 65 3.83 -11.35 -5.41
C ARG A 65 4.55 -10.40 -6.38
N GLY A 66 5.67 -10.86 -6.96
CA GLY A 66 6.52 -10.03 -7.82
C GLY A 66 7.33 -8.97 -7.08
N HIS A 67 7.43 -9.04 -5.74
CA HIS A 67 8.20 -8.15 -4.88
C HIS A 67 9.02 -8.95 -3.85
N GLY A 68 10.08 -8.32 -3.34
CA GLY A 68 10.85 -8.81 -2.22
C GLY A 68 11.29 -10.28 -2.36
N ALA A 69 11.09 -11.08 -1.32
CA ALA A 69 11.44 -12.49 -1.27
C ALA A 69 10.28 -13.45 -1.57
N THR A 70 9.07 -12.95 -1.82
CA THR A 70 7.92 -13.78 -2.24
C THR A 70 8.20 -14.48 -3.57
N LYS A 71 7.86 -15.76 -3.65
CA LYS A 71 8.04 -16.59 -4.83
C LYS A 71 6.69 -17.07 -5.36
N ALA A 72 6.45 -16.89 -6.65
CA ALA A 72 5.31 -17.48 -7.35
C ALA A 72 5.75 -17.90 -8.76
N PRO A 73 5.28 -19.04 -9.26
CA PRO A 73 5.73 -19.57 -10.56
C PRO A 73 5.49 -18.61 -11.73
N ASP A 74 4.45 -17.79 -11.64
CA ASP A 74 4.02 -16.84 -12.67
C ASP A 74 4.28 -15.36 -12.32
N ALA A 75 5.06 -15.11 -11.25
CA ALA A 75 5.34 -13.75 -10.77
C ALA A 75 6.82 -13.52 -10.46
N PRO A 76 7.69 -13.45 -11.47
CA PRO A 76 9.04 -12.95 -11.26
C PRO A 76 9.01 -11.50 -10.77
N LEU A 77 10.14 -10.98 -10.29
CA LEU A 77 10.25 -9.59 -9.84
C LEU A 77 9.70 -8.63 -10.91
N GLY A 78 8.82 -7.72 -10.48
CA GLY A 78 8.19 -6.74 -11.35
C GLY A 78 6.95 -7.24 -12.12
N LYS A 79 6.39 -8.40 -11.77
CA LYS A 79 5.17 -8.96 -12.38
C LYS A 79 4.26 -9.58 -11.33
N PHE A 80 2.95 -9.28 -11.37
CA PHE A 80 2.02 -9.92 -10.44
C PHE A 80 1.60 -11.32 -10.87
N ALA A 81 1.29 -11.53 -12.13
CA ALA A 81 0.88 -12.83 -12.66
C ALA A 81 0.84 -12.84 -14.20
N ASP A 82 0.75 -14.02 -14.79
CA ASP A 82 0.44 -14.18 -16.22
C ASP A 82 -0.98 -13.71 -16.57
N LYS A 83 -1.93 -14.00 -15.66
CA LYS A 83 -3.35 -13.62 -15.80
C LYS A 83 -3.94 -13.29 -14.43
N ASN A 84 -4.91 -12.36 -14.42
CA ASN A 84 -5.70 -12.00 -13.24
C ASN A 84 -4.83 -11.51 -12.06
N GLY A 85 -3.79 -10.71 -12.34
CA GLY A 85 -2.86 -10.21 -11.33
C GLY A 85 -3.55 -9.56 -10.13
N PRO A 86 -4.49 -8.60 -10.31
CA PRO A 86 -5.23 -8.00 -9.20
C PRO A 86 -5.95 -9.02 -8.31
N SER A 87 -6.68 -9.97 -8.92
CA SER A 87 -7.41 -10.99 -8.16
C SER A 87 -6.48 -11.90 -7.35
N LYS A 88 -5.31 -12.25 -7.93
CA LYS A 88 -4.30 -13.06 -7.22
C LYS A 88 -3.66 -12.30 -6.07
N VAL A 89 -3.35 -11.01 -6.24
CA VAL A 89 -2.84 -10.16 -5.14
C VAL A 89 -3.86 -10.10 -4.00
N ILE A 90 -5.15 -9.90 -4.31
CA ILE A 90 -6.20 -9.87 -3.29
C ILE A 90 -6.36 -11.21 -2.60
N ALA A 91 -6.28 -12.33 -3.32
CA ALA A 91 -6.32 -13.69 -2.73
C ALA A 91 -5.07 -13.99 -1.87
N ASP A 92 -3.91 -13.43 -2.19
CA ASP A 92 -2.71 -13.50 -1.35
C ASP A 92 -2.89 -12.73 -0.04
N VAL A 93 -3.49 -11.53 -0.08
CA VAL A 93 -3.88 -10.78 1.12
C VAL A 93 -4.87 -11.57 1.97
N ASP A 94 -5.85 -12.22 1.34
CA ASP A 94 -6.86 -13.04 2.03
C ASP A 94 -6.23 -14.25 2.72
N ALA A 95 -5.24 -14.90 2.10
CA ALA A 95 -4.47 -15.98 2.73
C ALA A 95 -3.74 -15.53 4.00
N ILE A 96 -3.21 -14.31 4.03
CA ILE A 96 -2.62 -13.74 5.25
C ILE A 96 -3.71 -13.43 6.30
N HIS A 97 -4.89 -12.96 5.90
CA HIS A 97 -6.02 -12.79 6.82
C HIS A 97 -6.52 -14.13 7.40
N ASP A 98 -6.52 -15.22 6.61
CA ASP A 98 -6.83 -16.56 7.11
C ASP A 98 -5.84 -17.01 8.19
N LEU A 99 -4.54 -16.76 7.94
CA LEU A 99 -3.50 -17.04 8.92
C LEU A 99 -3.68 -16.22 10.20
N ILE A 100 -3.91 -14.91 10.08
CA ILE A 100 -4.17 -14.02 11.22
C ILE A 100 -5.39 -14.49 12.02
N ALA A 101 -6.48 -14.87 11.35
CA ALA A 101 -7.67 -15.39 12.01
C ALA A 101 -7.41 -16.69 12.78
N SER A 102 -6.51 -17.54 12.27
CA SER A 102 -6.09 -18.78 12.94
C SER A 102 -5.18 -18.53 14.14
N GLU A 103 -4.24 -17.60 14.02
CA GLU A 103 -3.24 -17.32 15.08
C GLU A 103 -3.74 -16.34 16.14
N CYS A 104 -4.64 -15.43 15.76
CA CYS A 104 -5.16 -14.34 16.58
C CYS A 104 -6.70 -14.26 16.50
N PRO A 105 -7.44 -15.33 16.84
CA PRO A 105 -8.88 -15.44 16.51
C PRO A 105 -9.76 -14.37 17.16
N ASN A 106 -9.32 -13.75 18.24
CA ASN A 106 -10.11 -12.77 19.00
C ASN A 106 -9.60 -11.33 18.88
N LEU A 107 -8.58 -11.11 18.04
CA LEU A 107 -8.05 -9.78 17.87
C LEU A 107 -8.65 -9.07 16.65
N PRO A 108 -9.05 -7.79 16.81
CA PRO A 108 -9.45 -6.98 15.66
C PRO A 108 -8.30 -6.79 14.67
N VAL A 109 -8.62 -6.77 13.38
CA VAL A 109 -7.63 -6.59 12.31
C VAL A 109 -7.78 -5.21 11.69
N ILE A 110 -6.72 -4.42 11.74
CA ILE A 110 -6.57 -3.14 11.05
C ILE A 110 -5.79 -3.38 9.76
N LEU A 111 -6.41 -3.10 8.63
CA LEU A 111 -5.78 -3.20 7.32
C LEU A 111 -5.08 -1.90 6.99
N PHE A 112 -3.77 -1.94 6.75
CA PHE A 112 -2.98 -0.79 6.34
C PHE A 112 -2.48 -0.98 4.90
N GLY A 113 -2.49 0.07 4.09
CA GLY A 113 -1.88 0.06 2.77
C GLY A 113 -1.27 1.40 2.40
N HIS A 114 -0.07 1.37 1.83
CA HIS A 114 0.67 2.54 1.37
C HIS A 114 0.87 2.51 -0.15
N SER A 115 0.58 3.59 -0.84
CA SER A 115 0.83 3.74 -2.29
C SER A 115 0.11 2.65 -3.11
N MET A 116 0.83 1.79 -3.84
CA MET A 116 0.26 0.60 -4.47
C MET A 116 -0.46 -0.27 -3.43
N GLY A 117 0.12 -0.45 -2.25
CA GLY A 117 -0.52 -1.15 -1.14
C GLY A 117 -1.82 -0.51 -0.67
N ALA A 118 -1.98 0.81 -0.81
CA ALA A 118 -3.27 1.47 -0.58
C ALA A 118 -4.32 1.03 -1.62
N SER A 119 -3.90 0.83 -2.88
CA SER A 119 -4.77 0.27 -3.91
C SER A 119 -5.12 -1.20 -3.62
N VAL A 120 -4.17 -2.00 -3.13
CA VAL A 120 -4.40 -3.38 -2.70
C VAL A 120 -5.37 -3.40 -1.51
N ALA A 121 -5.09 -2.64 -0.46
CA ALA A 121 -5.91 -2.58 0.75
C ALA A 121 -7.34 -2.12 0.45
N LEU A 122 -7.53 -1.09 -0.38
CA LEU A 122 -8.86 -0.64 -0.77
C LEU A 122 -9.60 -1.72 -1.57
N ASN A 123 -8.96 -2.37 -2.55
CA ASN A 123 -9.60 -3.43 -3.33
C ASN A 123 -9.92 -4.66 -2.46
N TYR A 124 -9.07 -4.99 -1.48
CA TYR A 124 -9.39 -6.01 -0.48
C TYR A 124 -10.62 -5.62 0.35
N LEU A 125 -10.67 -4.38 0.81
CA LEU A 125 -11.81 -3.86 1.56
C LEU A 125 -13.12 -3.91 0.75
N LEU A 126 -13.08 -3.55 -0.55
CA LEU A 126 -14.25 -3.64 -1.44
C LEU A 126 -14.79 -5.07 -1.58
N ALA A 127 -13.93 -6.09 -1.48
CA ALA A 127 -14.29 -7.50 -1.65
C ALA A 127 -14.57 -8.22 -0.31
N HIS A 128 -13.85 -7.86 0.77
CA HIS A 128 -13.78 -8.62 2.02
C HIS A 128 -13.98 -7.73 3.27
N SER A 129 -14.78 -6.65 3.17
CA SER A 129 -14.98 -5.70 4.29
C SER A 129 -15.40 -6.33 5.63
N PRO A 130 -16.18 -7.43 5.70
CA PRO A 130 -16.51 -8.07 6.97
C PRO A 130 -15.31 -8.61 7.76
N ARG A 131 -14.18 -8.85 7.10
CA ARG A 131 -12.94 -9.35 7.72
C ARG A 131 -12.05 -8.24 8.29
N VAL A 132 -12.44 -6.97 8.10
CA VAL A 132 -11.64 -5.79 8.45
C VAL A 132 -12.36 -4.99 9.52
N HIS A 133 -11.71 -4.72 10.65
CA HIS A 133 -12.25 -3.92 11.74
C HIS A 133 -12.04 -2.42 11.48
N ALA A 134 -10.93 -2.05 10.85
CA ALA A 134 -10.63 -0.69 10.40
C ALA A 134 -9.65 -0.72 9.22
N ALA A 135 -9.60 0.35 8.43
CA ALA A 135 -8.69 0.45 7.29
C ALA A 135 -7.93 1.78 7.29
N ALA A 136 -6.63 1.72 6.98
CA ALA A 136 -5.78 2.90 6.78
C ALA A 136 -5.27 2.91 5.32
N ILE A 137 -5.70 3.90 4.54
CA ILE A 137 -5.44 4.04 3.11
C ILE A 137 -4.52 5.25 2.93
N TRP A 138 -3.23 4.98 2.72
CA TRP A 138 -2.19 6.00 2.78
C TRP A 138 -1.51 6.27 1.43
N ASN A 139 -1.37 7.54 1.11
CA ASN A 139 -0.66 8.04 -0.09
C ASN A 139 -1.19 7.44 -1.40
N GLY A 140 -2.49 7.12 -1.45
CA GLY A 140 -3.18 6.58 -2.62
C GLY A 140 -3.86 7.67 -3.46
N ASN A 141 -4.10 7.36 -4.74
CA ASN A 141 -4.90 8.19 -5.63
C ASN A 141 -5.91 7.33 -6.39
N PHE A 142 -7.19 7.55 -6.15
CA PHE A 142 -8.31 6.75 -6.64
C PHE A 142 -9.26 7.61 -7.46
N SER A 143 -8.76 8.25 -8.50
CA SER A 143 -9.59 9.01 -9.42
C SER A 143 -9.94 8.20 -10.66
N GLN A 144 -11.17 8.31 -11.15
CA GLN A 144 -11.58 7.78 -12.46
C GLN A 144 -11.20 8.72 -13.62
N GLY A 145 -10.24 9.62 -13.40
CA GLY A 145 -9.86 10.64 -14.35
C GLY A 145 -9.28 10.10 -15.65
N LEU A 146 -9.25 10.97 -16.66
CA LEU A 146 -8.73 10.67 -18.00
C LEU A 146 -7.27 10.18 -17.97
N LEU A 147 -6.49 10.57 -16.97
CA LEU A 147 -5.07 10.17 -16.83
C LEU A 147 -4.92 8.65 -16.62
N GLY A 148 -5.78 8.03 -15.80
CA GLY A 148 -5.75 6.58 -15.60
C GLY A 148 -6.13 5.82 -16.87
N GLN A 149 -7.14 6.31 -17.62
CA GLN A 149 -7.53 5.73 -18.90
C GLN A 149 -6.43 5.90 -19.97
N ALA A 150 -5.80 7.07 -20.01
CA ALA A 150 -4.67 7.31 -20.90
C ALA A 150 -3.47 6.40 -20.58
N ALA A 151 -3.18 6.18 -19.28
CA ALA A 151 -2.15 5.24 -18.85
C ALA A 151 -2.44 3.81 -19.34
N LEU A 152 -3.69 3.34 -19.23
CA LEU A 152 -4.08 2.03 -19.77
C LEU A 152 -3.92 1.97 -21.29
N GLY A 153 -4.24 3.04 -22.02
CA GLY A 153 -4.03 3.15 -23.47
C GLY A 153 -2.54 3.05 -23.86
N ILE A 154 -1.68 3.76 -23.15
CA ILE A 154 -0.21 3.71 -23.32
C ILE A 154 0.29 2.29 -23.07
N LEU A 155 -0.12 1.66 -21.96
CA LEU A 155 0.28 0.30 -21.60
C LEU A 155 -0.24 -0.74 -22.60
N ALA A 156 -1.44 -0.55 -23.17
CA ALA A 156 -1.96 -1.43 -24.22
C ALA A 156 -1.10 -1.32 -25.49
N TRP A 157 -0.69 -0.12 -25.86
CA TRP A 157 0.20 0.11 -27.00
C TRP A 157 1.60 -0.48 -26.76
N GLU A 158 2.21 -0.26 -25.57
CA GLU A 158 3.50 -0.87 -25.22
C GLU A 158 3.40 -2.41 -25.26
N ARG A 159 2.33 -2.98 -24.70
CA ARG A 159 2.09 -4.43 -24.69
C ARG A 159 2.03 -5.02 -26.09
N MET A 160 1.36 -4.35 -27.02
CA MET A 160 1.27 -4.80 -28.43
C MET A 160 2.65 -4.82 -29.10
N ARG A 161 3.53 -3.86 -28.75
CA ARG A 161 4.85 -3.72 -29.39
C ARG A 161 5.96 -4.50 -28.72
N LEU A 162 5.91 -4.67 -27.40
CA LEU A 162 7.03 -5.15 -26.60
C LEU A 162 6.70 -6.45 -25.83
N GLY A 163 5.40 -6.82 -25.73
CA GLY A 163 4.94 -7.89 -24.87
C GLY A 163 4.50 -7.39 -23.48
N SER A 164 4.00 -8.29 -22.64
CA SER A 164 3.45 -7.94 -21.32
C SER A 164 4.47 -7.96 -20.19
N ASP A 165 5.52 -8.76 -20.33
CA ASP A 165 6.41 -9.18 -19.23
C ASP A 165 7.73 -8.42 -19.20
N VAL A 166 7.89 -7.44 -20.08
CA VAL A 166 9.02 -6.53 -20.09
C VAL A 166 8.74 -5.25 -19.31
N PRO A 167 9.75 -4.60 -18.75
CA PRO A 167 9.57 -3.32 -18.09
C PRO A 167 8.93 -2.27 -19.00
N SER A 168 7.96 -1.51 -18.48
CA SER A 168 7.39 -0.38 -19.21
C SER A 168 8.47 0.69 -19.43
N ARG A 169 8.54 1.23 -20.64
CA ARG A 169 9.50 2.30 -20.99
C ARG A 169 8.91 3.70 -20.77
N LEU A 170 7.59 3.82 -20.79
CA LEU A 170 6.90 5.11 -20.73
C LEU A 170 6.35 5.41 -19.33
N LEU A 171 5.72 4.45 -18.65
CA LEU A 171 5.10 4.70 -17.34
C LEU A 171 6.10 5.23 -16.29
N PRO A 172 7.30 4.66 -16.11
CA PRO A 172 8.28 5.22 -15.17
C PRO A 172 8.69 6.67 -15.53
N LYS A 173 8.70 7.03 -16.82
CA LYS A 173 9.00 8.41 -17.24
C LYS A 173 7.88 9.39 -16.92
N LEU A 174 6.62 8.93 -17.01
CA LEU A 174 5.41 9.72 -16.76
C LEU A 174 5.00 9.75 -15.29
N THR A 175 5.59 8.89 -14.46
CA THR A 175 5.34 8.75 -13.02
C THR A 175 6.61 9.00 -12.21
N PHE A 176 7.31 8.01 -11.77
CA PHE A 176 8.46 8.09 -10.84
C PHE A 176 9.49 9.13 -11.24
N ARG A 177 9.91 9.16 -12.53
CA ARG A 177 10.89 10.12 -13.01
C ARG A 177 10.31 11.54 -13.11
N ALA A 178 9.03 11.67 -13.50
CA ALA A 178 8.36 12.96 -13.53
C ALA A 178 8.16 13.51 -12.11
N TRP A 179 7.76 12.66 -11.15
CA TRP A 179 7.62 13.04 -9.75
C TRP A 179 8.95 13.45 -9.12
N GLY A 180 10.03 12.72 -9.40
CA GLY A 180 11.37 13.10 -8.94
C GLY A 180 11.80 14.46 -9.48
N LYS A 181 11.61 14.70 -10.78
CA LYS A 181 11.93 15.99 -11.42
C LYS A 181 11.07 17.16 -10.93
N ALA A 182 9.84 16.88 -10.45
CA ALA A 182 8.95 17.91 -9.91
C ALA A 182 9.38 18.42 -8.52
N VAL A 183 10.28 17.71 -7.84
CA VAL A 183 10.84 18.17 -6.56
C VAL A 183 11.85 19.29 -6.83
N PRO A 184 11.65 20.51 -6.31
CA PRO A 184 12.61 21.58 -6.44
C PRO A 184 13.98 21.20 -5.89
N ASN A 185 15.05 21.48 -6.64
CA ASN A 185 16.44 21.18 -6.25
C ASN A 185 16.68 19.70 -5.89
N HIS A 186 15.95 18.77 -6.55
CA HIS A 186 16.14 17.35 -6.31
C HIS A 186 17.60 16.93 -6.60
N ARG A 187 18.13 16.07 -5.76
CA ARG A 187 19.48 15.48 -5.90
C ARG A 187 19.41 14.15 -6.64
N THR A 188 18.31 13.42 -6.45
CA THR A 188 18.03 12.13 -7.08
C THR A 188 16.63 12.09 -7.67
N LEU A 189 16.36 11.13 -8.56
CA LEU A 189 15.03 10.91 -9.10
C LEU A 189 14.05 10.27 -8.09
N PHE A 190 14.54 9.93 -6.87
CA PHE A 190 13.75 9.33 -5.81
C PHE A 190 13.45 10.32 -4.65
N ASP A 191 13.89 11.56 -4.74
CA ASP A 191 13.65 12.56 -3.70
C ASP A 191 12.16 12.84 -3.46
N TRP A 192 11.28 12.49 -4.40
CA TRP A 192 9.83 12.57 -4.21
C TRP A 192 9.30 11.63 -3.11
N LEU A 193 10.08 10.63 -2.71
CA LEU A 193 9.71 9.69 -1.65
C LEU A 193 9.74 10.36 -0.27
N SER A 194 10.82 11.05 0.06
CA SER A 194 11.01 11.67 1.37
C SER A 194 11.94 12.87 1.31
N ARG A 195 11.82 13.77 2.29
CA ARG A 195 12.79 14.84 2.57
C ARG A 195 14.00 14.32 3.37
N ASP A 196 13.86 13.16 4.03
CA ASP A 196 14.97 12.52 4.73
C ASP A 196 15.91 11.87 3.71
N GLU A 197 17.06 12.53 3.51
CA GLU A 197 18.06 12.12 2.54
C GLU A 197 18.64 10.72 2.80
N ALA A 198 18.74 10.35 4.08
CA ALA A 198 19.24 9.04 4.48
C ALA A 198 18.23 7.93 4.12
N GLU A 199 16.94 8.18 4.25
CA GLU A 199 15.89 7.23 3.84
C GLU A 199 15.86 7.07 2.30
N VAL A 200 16.00 8.17 1.55
CA VAL A 200 16.13 8.11 0.08
C VAL A 200 17.37 7.32 -0.33
N ALA A 201 18.51 7.55 0.33
CA ALA A 201 19.76 6.81 0.06
C ALA A 201 19.62 5.32 0.36
N LYS A 202 18.94 4.92 1.44
CA LYS A 202 18.62 3.52 1.75
C LYS A 202 17.78 2.88 0.66
N TYR A 203 16.74 3.58 0.18
CA TYR A 203 15.90 3.09 -0.93
C TYR A 203 16.71 2.84 -2.21
N ILE A 204 17.59 3.77 -2.56
CA ILE A 204 18.45 3.67 -3.77
C ILE A 204 19.47 2.53 -3.63
N ALA A 205 20.00 2.31 -2.44
CA ALA A 205 21.01 1.27 -2.18
C ALA A 205 20.41 -0.14 -2.09
N ASP A 206 19.10 -0.27 -1.92
CA ASP A 206 18.43 -1.55 -1.76
C ASP A 206 18.11 -2.18 -3.13
N PRO A 207 18.69 -3.36 -3.48
CA PRO A 207 18.44 -4.00 -4.78
C PRO A 207 16.99 -4.51 -4.96
N LEU A 208 16.22 -4.59 -3.87
CA LEU A 208 14.80 -4.95 -3.90
C LEU A 208 13.87 -3.73 -4.06
N CYS A 209 14.45 -2.52 -4.17
CA CYS A 209 13.72 -1.27 -4.34
C CYS A 209 14.05 -0.61 -5.69
N GLY A 210 13.15 0.25 -6.15
CA GLY A 210 13.42 1.15 -7.29
C GLY A 210 13.53 0.51 -8.68
N TRP A 211 13.22 -0.76 -8.82
CA TRP A 211 13.22 -1.46 -10.10
C TRP A 211 12.01 -1.06 -10.98
N ASP A 212 12.15 -1.21 -12.29
CA ASP A 212 11.10 -0.89 -13.25
C ASP A 212 10.08 -2.04 -13.38
N ALA A 213 8.82 -1.79 -13.05
CA ALA A 213 7.74 -2.76 -13.15
C ALA A 213 7.40 -3.09 -14.62
N SER A 214 6.97 -4.34 -14.86
CA SER A 214 6.51 -4.79 -16.16
C SER A 214 5.26 -4.05 -16.63
N ILE A 215 5.02 -4.08 -17.94
CA ILE A 215 3.81 -3.53 -18.54
C ILE A 215 2.55 -4.15 -17.93
N SER A 216 2.57 -5.47 -17.66
CA SER A 216 1.44 -6.16 -17.00
C SER A 216 1.23 -5.68 -15.57
N MET A 217 2.28 -5.54 -14.76
CA MET A 217 2.17 -5.05 -13.39
C MET A 217 1.63 -3.61 -13.34
N TRP A 218 2.14 -2.71 -14.20
CA TRP A 218 1.60 -1.36 -14.30
C TRP A 218 0.11 -1.33 -14.65
N ARG A 219 -0.33 -2.18 -15.61
CA ARG A 219 -1.76 -2.29 -15.94
C ARG A 219 -2.60 -2.75 -14.76
N ASP A 220 -2.10 -3.71 -13.99
CA ASP A 220 -2.77 -4.23 -12.81
C ASP A 220 -2.88 -3.16 -11.72
N VAL A 221 -1.79 -2.42 -11.44
CA VAL A 221 -1.78 -1.31 -10.46
C VAL A 221 -2.74 -0.21 -10.87
N VAL A 222 -2.69 0.26 -12.13
CA VAL A 222 -3.61 1.29 -12.64
C VAL A 222 -5.06 0.80 -12.58
N SER A 223 -5.30 -0.46 -12.92
CA SER A 223 -6.66 -1.06 -12.88
C SER A 223 -7.21 -1.11 -11.45
N MET A 224 -6.39 -1.45 -10.45
CA MET A 224 -6.79 -1.42 -9.03
C MET A 224 -7.09 0.00 -8.55
N ALA A 225 -6.27 0.99 -8.94
CA ALA A 225 -6.53 2.39 -8.61
C ALA A 225 -7.84 2.89 -9.22
N LEU A 226 -8.10 2.59 -10.50
CA LEU A 226 -9.36 2.90 -11.18
C LEU A 226 -10.57 2.18 -10.56
N ASN A 227 -10.40 0.93 -10.12
CA ASN A 227 -11.47 0.20 -9.44
C ASN A 227 -11.84 0.84 -8.10
N GLY A 228 -10.86 1.26 -7.28
CA GLY A 228 -11.08 2.07 -6.09
C GLY A 228 -11.71 3.44 -6.36
N GLY A 229 -11.68 3.90 -7.60
CA GLY A 229 -12.38 5.09 -8.08
C GLY A 229 -13.89 4.91 -8.28
N LYS A 230 -14.44 3.68 -8.31
CA LYS A 230 -15.85 3.38 -8.60
C LYS A 230 -16.70 3.37 -7.33
N ASP A 231 -17.63 4.31 -7.19
CA ASP A 231 -18.48 4.42 -6.00
C ASP A 231 -19.35 3.16 -5.77
N ALA A 232 -19.82 2.52 -6.83
CA ALA A 232 -20.61 1.29 -6.73
C ALA A 232 -19.91 0.15 -5.97
N GLY A 233 -18.56 0.09 -6.02
CA GLY A 233 -17.78 -0.91 -5.31
C GLY A 233 -17.90 -0.82 -3.78
N PHE A 234 -18.24 0.37 -3.26
CA PHE A 234 -18.35 0.61 -1.81
C PHE A 234 -19.69 0.14 -1.20
N ALA A 235 -20.62 -0.36 -2.00
CA ALA A 235 -21.97 -0.72 -1.53
C ALA A 235 -21.94 -1.77 -0.41
N GLY A 236 -21.03 -2.73 -0.46
CA GLY A 236 -20.90 -3.82 0.54
C GLY A 236 -20.15 -3.44 1.82
N ILE A 237 -19.60 -2.23 1.92
CA ILE A 237 -18.85 -1.80 3.11
C ILE A 237 -19.81 -1.16 4.11
N ARG A 238 -19.74 -1.58 5.39
CA ARG A 238 -20.52 -0.95 6.46
C ARG A 238 -20.13 0.53 6.61
N ARG A 239 -21.11 1.40 6.83
CA ARG A 239 -20.92 2.86 6.80
C ARG A 239 -20.22 3.42 8.04
N ASP A 240 -20.21 2.68 9.12
CA ASP A 240 -19.52 2.99 10.38
C ASP A 240 -18.10 2.44 10.47
N LEU A 241 -17.61 1.75 9.41
CA LEU A 241 -16.23 1.24 9.38
C LEU A 241 -15.24 2.38 9.62
N PRO A 242 -14.35 2.28 10.62
CA PRO A 242 -13.31 3.28 10.83
C PRO A 242 -12.32 3.27 9.66
N VAL A 243 -12.15 4.42 9.00
CA VAL A 243 -11.18 4.55 7.89
C VAL A 243 -10.33 5.80 8.07
N ALA A 244 -9.00 5.62 8.05
CA ALA A 244 -8.03 6.71 8.00
C ALA A 244 -7.49 6.87 6.57
N ILE A 245 -7.64 8.06 5.98
CA ILE A 245 -7.18 8.38 4.63
C ILE A 245 -6.12 9.48 4.77
N VAL A 246 -4.86 9.12 4.52
CA VAL A 246 -3.72 9.96 4.89
C VAL A 246 -2.75 10.12 3.71
N GLY A 247 -2.12 11.29 3.62
CA GLY A 247 -1.05 11.53 2.65
C GLY A 247 -0.29 12.83 2.91
N GLY A 248 0.65 13.15 2.03
CA GLY A 248 1.49 14.31 2.12
C GLY A 248 1.08 15.44 1.17
N GLU A 249 1.24 16.69 1.61
CA GLU A 249 0.99 17.88 0.79
C GLU A 249 1.97 17.99 -0.38
N LYS A 250 3.19 17.47 -0.22
CA LYS A 250 4.23 17.47 -1.25
C LYS A 250 4.34 16.13 -1.99
N ASP A 251 3.37 15.25 -1.81
CA ASP A 251 3.31 13.96 -2.51
C ASP A 251 2.76 14.11 -3.93
N SER A 252 3.65 14.07 -4.91
CA SER A 252 3.30 14.17 -6.33
C SER A 252 2.49 12.96 -6.84
N ALA A 253 2.65 11.79 -6.24
CA ALA A 253 1.89 10.58 -6.63
C ALA A 253 0.42 10.67 -6.23
N SER A 254 0.10 11.31 -5.11
CA SER A 254 -1.28 11.56 -4.67
C SER A 254 -1.87 12.88 -5.17
N ASP A 255 -1.25 13.49 -6.20
CA ASP A 255 -1.61 14.82 -6.72
C ASP A 255 -1.61 15.88 -5.60
N TYR A 256 -0.49 15.92 -4.86
CA TYR A 256 -0.27 16.88 -3.77
C TYR A 256 -1.39 16.86 -2.71
N GLY A 257 -1.77 15.66 -2.29
CA GLY A 257 -2.82 15.41 -1.30
C GLY A 257 -4.26 15.51 -1.81
N LYS A 258 -4.48 15.86 -3.08
CA LYS A 258 -5.85 15.91 -3.65
C LYS A 258 -6.46 14.52 -3.74
N GLY A 259 -5.69 13.47 -4.03
CA GLY A 259 -6.16 12.09 -4.02
C GLY A 259 -6.77 11.68 -2.69
N ILE A 260 -6.13 12.10 -1.58
CA ILE A 260 -6.60 11.87 -0.20
C ILE A 260 -7.93 12.58 0.04
N THR A 261 -7.98 13.88 -0.23
CA THR A 261 -9.18 14.71 -0.04
C THR A 261 -10.35 14.21 -0.90
N ASN A 262 -10.08 13.84 -2.15
CA ASN A 262 -11.08 13.33 -3.07
C ASN A 262 -11.69 12.01 -2.58
N LEU A 263 -10.88 11.03 -2.15
CA LEU A 263 -11.40 9.77 -1.62
C LEU A 263 -12.24 10.02 -0.36
N ALA A 264 -11.73 10.83 0.59
CA ALA A 264 -12.46 11.16 1.80
C ALA A 264 -13.80 11.84 1.53
N ASN A 265 -13.85 12.80 0.60
CA ASN A 265 -15.07 13.50 0.23
C ASN A 265 -16.07 12.56 -0.48
N ARG A 266 -15.58 11.64 -1.32
CA ARG A 266 -16.43 10.62 -1.95
C ARG A 266 -17.04 9.69 -0.89
N MET A 267 -16.24 9.20 0.05
CA MET A 267 -16.74 8.32 1.12
C MET A 267 -17.75 9.04 2.02
N ARG A 268 -17.53 10.33 2.36
CA ARG A 268 -18.52 11.14 3.11
C ARG A 268 -19.85 11.27 2.34
N LYS A 269 -19.80 11.46 1.01
CA LYS A 269 -21.01 11.50 0.16
C LYS A 269 -21.74 10.16 0.07
N MET A 270 -21.07 9.06 0.40
CA MET A 270 -21.62 7.72 0.51
C MET A 270 -22.00 7.36 1.97
N ASP A 271 -22.15 8.36 2.84
CA ASP A 271 -22.57 8.25 4.25
C ASP A 271 -21.63 7.45 5.16
N PHE A 272 -20.33 7.38 4.83
CA PHE A 272 -19.36 6.86 5.78
C PHE A 272 -19.18 7.83 6.94
N SER A 273 -19.50 7.39 8.15
CA SER A 273 -19.58 8.24 9.36
C SER A 273 -18.28 8.27 10.17
N ASN A 274 -17.44 7.24 10.09
CA ASN A 274 -16.21 7.12 10.89
C ASN A 274 -14.95 7.29 10.02
N LEU A 275 -14.76 8.53 9.50
CA LEU A 275 -13.65 8.86 8.62
C LEU A 275 -12.71 9.88 9.26
N VAL A 276 -11.43 9.53 9.32
CA VAL A 276 -10.34 10.48 9.54
C VAL A 276 -9.63 10.73 8.21
N SER A 277 -9.41 11.99 7.87
CA SER A 277 -8.64 12.35 6.67
C SER A 277 -7.65 13.44 7.01
N LYS A 278 -6.37 13.21 6.71
CA LYS A 278 -5.28 14.14 7.03
C LYS A 278 -4.27 14.23 5.90
N VAL A 279 -3.96 15.46 5.49
CA VAL A 279 -2.86 15.78 4.58
C VAL A 279 -1.80 16.51 5.40
N TYR A 280 -0.64 15.89 5.57
CA TYR A 280 0.45 16.47 6.36
C TYR A 280 1.22 17.51 5.56
N ALA A 281 1.40 18.69 6.13
CA ALA A 281 2.19 19.75 5.53
C ALA A 281 3.63 19.29 5.26
N ASP A 282 4.21 19.82 4.19
CA ASP A 282 5.58 19.55 3.75
C ASP A 282 5.98 18.06 3.58
N THR A 283 5.07 17.12 3.77
CA THR A 283 5.32 15.68 3.72
C THR A 283 5.25 15.18 2.27
N ARG A 284 6.23 14.36 1.88
CA ARG A 284 6.28 13.69 0.58
C ARG A 284 5.59 12.31 0.64
N HIS A 285 5.91 11.43 -0.28
CA HIS A 285 5.18 10.18 -0.52
C HIS A 285 5.32 9.13 0.60
N GLU A 286 6.52 8.93 1.12
CA GLU A 286 6.77 7.95 2.18
C GLU A 286 6.64 8.59 3.57
N SER A 287 5.42 8.90 3.98
CA SER A 287 5.15 9.62 5.23
C SER A 287 5.71 8.92 6.49
N LEU A 288 5.84 7.59 6.50
CA LEU A 288 6.46 6.82 7.59
C LEU A 288 8.00 6.86 7.58
N ASN A 289 8.61 7.38 6.51
CA ASN A 289 10.06 7.56 6.35
C ASN A 289 10.44 9.05 6.19
N GLU A 290 9.51 9.97 6.50
CA GLU A 290 9.72 11.41 6.43
C GLU A 290 10.43 11.97 7.69
N VAL A 291 10.90 13.21 7.60
CA VAL A 291 11.53 13.89 8.74
C VAL A 291 10.56 14.11 9.91
N ASN A 292 9.26 14.19 9.64
CA ASN A 292 8.19 14.31 10.64
C ASN A 292 7.45 12.98 10.91
N ARG A 293 8.07 11.84 10.60
CA ARG A 293 7.48 10.49 10.75
C ARG A 293 6.96 10.19 12.16
N ASP A 294 7.63 10.70 13.19
CA ASP A 294 7.25 10.40 14.58
C ASP A 294 5.85 10.94 14.89
N ILE A 295 5.55 12.18 14.48
CA ILE A 295 4.21 12.78 14.60
C ILE A 295 3.18 11.95 13.81
N ILE A 296 3.55 11.48 12.63
CA ILE A 296 2.66 10.71 11.75
C ILE A 296 2.39 9.32 12.33
N MET A 297 3.39 8.66 12.90
CA MET A 297 3.23 7.37 13.57
C MET A 297 2.41 7.51 14.87
N ASP A 298 2.63 8.59 15.67
CA ASP A 298 1.83 8.87 16.87
C ASP A 298 0.35 9.14 16.53
N ASP A 299 0.07 9.92 15.49
CA ASP A 299 -1.29 10.15 15.01
C ASP A 299 -1.97 8.84 14.55
N PHE A 300 -1.24 7.95 13.88
CA PHE A 300 -1.76 6.63 13.52
C PHE A 300 -2.08 5.79 14.76
N ALA A 301 -1.17 5.75 15.74
CA ALA A 301 -1.38 5.00 16.97
C ALA A 301 -2.58 5.53 17.75
N ALA A 302 -2.72 6.85 17.85
CA ALA A 302 -3.87 7.49 18.49
C ALA A 302 -5.20 7.16 17.78
N TRP A 303 -5.21 7.15 16.44
CA TRP A 303 -6.37 6.71 15.67
C TRP A 303 -6.71 5.23 15.91
N ALA A 304 -5.69 4.35 15.85
CA ALA A 304 -5.86 2.92 16.10
C ALA A 304 -6.38 2.65 17.52
N ASP A 305 -5.90 3.40 18.51
CA ASP A 305 -6.42 3.36 19.90
C ASP A 305 -7.89 3.78 19.98
N GLY A 306 -8.30 4.77 19.19
CA GLY A 306 -9.68 5.20 19.07
C GLY A 306 -10.58 4.11 18.49
N VAL A 307 -10.10 3.41 17.46
CA VAL A 307 -10.79 2.27 16.84
C VAL A 307 -11.08 1.14 17.83
N LEU A 308 -10.18 0.89 18.78
CA LEU A 308 -10.30 -0.21 19.76
C LEU A 308 -11.18 0.13 20.97
N LYS A 309 -11.61 1.40 21.12
CA LYS A 309 -12.45 1.85 22.24
C LYS A 309 -13.91 2.01 21.85
N GLY A 310 -14.21 2.07 20.57
CA GLY A 310 -15.59 2.20 20.04
C GLY A 310 -16.15 0.89 19.56
#